data_cf0c5e1292626f2abece37d5d01e0616
#
_entry.id   cf0c5e1292626f2abece37d5d01e0616
#
_cell.length_a   1.000
_cell.length_b   1.000
_cell.length_c   1.000
_cell.angle_alpha   90.00
_cell.angle_beta   90.00
_cell.angle_gamma   90.00
#
_symmetry.space_group_name_H-M   'P 1'
#
loop_
_entity.id
_entity.type
_entity.pdbx_description
1 polymer ?
#
loop_
_entity_poly.entity_id
_entity_poly.type
_entity_poly.pdbx_seq_one_letter_code
_entity_poly.pdbx_strand_id
1 'polypeptide(L)'
;MAKLKSSLTNMLLSLTLITLVAAGLLAGIYSLTKDTIAATNAAKQQAAIIAVLPQVEGLTIAEPIEAEGITIFKANQGDTFAGAAVKVAENGFGGIFHVMVGFDATGAITGFEVLDHQETPGLGSKMQEWFQNVRTVIGLNPAEANLTVSKDGGDVDAITAATISSRAFLAAVNKAYNAYAEANDAPIAEGVSSASPIEDAETLAADSLAAVEEVAAEAAAETAAVNAEHNVEPAN
;
A
#
# COMPACT_ATOMS: atom_id res chain seq x y z
N MET A 1 24.85 33.29 -34.36
CA MET A 1 24.70 31.91 -33.87
C MET A 1 24.84 30.98 -35.04
N ALA A 2 25.90 30.16 -35.10
CA ALA A 2 26.14 29.20 -36.17
C ALA A 2 25.06 28.11 -36.15
N LYS A 3 24.23 28.03 -37.19
CA LYS A 3 23.28 26.93 -37.38
C LYS A 3 24.08 25.65 -37.67
N LEU A 4 24.12 24.75 -36.68
CA LEU A 4 24.67 23.41 -36.88
C LEU A 4 23.84 22.71 -37.97
N LYS A 5 24.47 22.23 -39.03
CA LYS A 5 23.81 21.44 -40.08
C LYS A 5 23.20 20.19 -39.40
N SER A 6 21.91 19.95 -39.62
CA SER A 6 21.22 18.75 -39.17
C SER A 6 21.71 17.53 -39.96
N SER A 7 22.84 16.98 -39.55
CA SER A 7 23.36 15.70 -40.01
C SER A 7 22.98 14.63 -39.01
N LEU A 8 22.65 13.43 -39.44
CA LEU A 8 22.37 12.27 -38.59
C LEU A 8 23.44 12.08 -37.51
N THR A 9 24.71 12.28 -37.89
CA THR A 9 25.86 12.18 -36.99
C THR A 9 25.81 13.24 -35.86
N ASN A 10 25.46 14.50 -36.19
CA ASN A 10 25.36 15.57 -35.19
C ASN A 10 24.15 15.36 -34.25
N MET A 11 23.05 14.82 -34.78
CA MET A 11 21.87 14.48 -33.96
C MET A 11 22.20 13.34 -33.00
N LEU A 12 22.85 12.27 -33.48
CA LEU A 12 23.27 11.15 -32.64
C LEU A 12 24.26 11.60 -31.57
N LEU A 13 25.26 12.41 -31.94
CA LEU A 13 26.29 12.89 -31.02
C LEU A 13 25.72 13.83 -29.96
N SER A 14 24.80 14.71 -30.33
CA SER A 14 24.12 15.59 -29.33
C SER A 14 23.23 14.80 -28.38
N LEU A 15 22.47 13.81 -28.88
CA LEU A 15 21.63 12.96 -28.07
C LEU A 15 22.49 12.15 -27.09
N THR A 16 23.57 11.51 -27.58
CA THR A 16 24.47 10.73 -26.73
C THR A 16 25.14 11.59 -25.67
N LEU A 17 25.57 12.81 -26.01
CA LEU A 17 26.19 13.72 -25.05
C LEU A 17 25.21 14.14 -23.96
N ILE A 18 23.97 14.51 -24.33
CA ILE A 18 22.94 14.92 -23.36
C ILE A 18 22.59 13.77 -22.42
N THR A 19 22.38 12.56 -22.97
CA THR A 19 22.05 11.37 -22.14
C THR A 19 23.20 11.00 -21.22
N LEU A 20 24.45 11.10 -21.65
CA LEU A 20 25.61 10.80 -20.85
C LEU A 20 25.77 11.79 -19.69
N VAL A 21 25.58 13.09 -19.95
CA VAL A 21 25.60 14.12 -18.90
C VAL A 21 24.45 13.90 -17.92
N ALA A 22 23.22 13.66 -18.40
CA ALA A 22 22.08 13.43 -17.55
C ALA A 22 22.25 12.18 -16.68
N ALA A 23 22.74 11.07 -17.27
CA ALA A 23 23.02 9.84 -16.53
C ALA A 23 24.11 10.03 -15.48
N GLY A 24 25.17 10.77 -15.81
CA GLY A 24 26.26 11.08 -14.87
C GLY A 24 25.78 11.92 -13.68
N LEU A 25 24.97 12.94 -13.93
CA LEU A 25 24.37 13.75 -12.86
C LEU A 25 23.45 12.93 -11.97
N LEU A 26 22.59 12.11 -12.56
CA LEU A 26 21.66 11.25 -11.82
C LEU A 26 22.42 10.24 -10.96
N ALA A 27 23.43 9.57 -11.51
CA ALA A 27 24.27 8.62 -10.77
C ALA A 27 25.03 9.31 -9.62
N GLY A 28 25.50 10.54 -9.82
CA GLY A 28 26.17 11.32 -8.80
C GLY A 28 25.23 11.67 -7.63
N ILE A 29 24.04 12.16 -7.93
CA ILE A 29 23.01 12.47 -6.90
C ILE A 29 22.61 11.20 -6.17
N TYR A 30 22.35 10.10 -6.90
CA TYR A 30 22.00 8.82 -6.27
C TYR A 30 23.10 8.32 -5.33
N SER A 31 24.37 8.40 -5.74
CA SER A 31 25.49 7.99 -4.89
C SER A 31 25.60 8.79 -3.60
N LEU A 32 25.24 10.08 -3.62
CA LEU A 32 25.26 10.94 -2.45
C LEU A 32 24.06 10.70 -1.52
N THR A 33 22.92 10.27 -2.06
CA THR A 33 21.67 10.16 -1.30
C THR A 33 21.35 8.74 -0.82
N LYS A 34 21.92 7.71 -1.45
CA LYS A 34 21.59 6.30 -1.17
C LYS A 34 21.77 5.91 0.31
N ASP A 35 22.83 6.38 0.94
CA ASP A 35 23.16 6.03 2.34
C ASP A 35 22.18 6.71 3.31
N THR A 36 21.79 7.96 3.03
CA THR A 36 20.77 8.68 3.79
C THR A 36 19.39 8.03 3.63
N ILE A 37 19.05 7.60 2.41
CA ILE A 37 17.79 6.87 2.13
C ILE A 37 17.77 5.55 2.89
N ALA A 38 18.86 4.78 2.85
CA ALA A 38 18.96 3.51 3.56
C ALA A 38 18.82 3.69 5.07
N ALA A 39 19.51 4.68 5.66
CA ALA A 39 19.39 4.99 7.08
C ALA A 39 17.98 5.43 7.48
N THR A 40 17.32 6.26 6.65
CA THR A 40 15.94 6.70 6.90
C THR A 40 14.95 5.54 6.82
N ASN A 41 15.10 4.64 5.85
CA ASN A 41 14.26 3.47 5.71
C ASN A 41 14.44 2.49 6.88
N ALA A 42 15.68 2.28 7.35
CA ALA A 42 15.95 1.47 8.53
C ALA A 42 15.31 2.06 9.80
N ALA A 43 15.42 3.38 9.97
CA ALA A 43 14.79 4.08 11.10
C ALA A 43 13.26 3.99 11.05
N LYS A 44 12.65 4.18 9.87
CA LYS A 44 11.20 4.00 9.68
C LYS A 44 10.76 2.57 10.00
N GLN A 45 11.50 1.58 9.53
CA GLN A 45 11.19 0.17 9.81
C GLN A 45 11.25 -0.13 11.31
N GLN A 46 12.27 0.36 12.02
CA GLN A 46 12.35 0.18 13.47
C GLN A 46 11.22 0.87 14.21
N ALA A 47 10.88 2.10 13.83
CA ALA A 47 9.76 2.82 14.41
C ALA A 47 8.43 2.10 14.17
N ALA A 48 8.22 1.57 12.96
CA ALA A 48 7.05 0.80 12.62
C ALA A 48 6.93 -0.50 13.44
N ILE A 49 8.02 -1.25 13.63
CA ILE A 49 8.03 -2.46 14.45
C ILE A 49 7.52 -2.14 15.87
N ILE A 50 8.07 -1.07 16.47
CA ILE A 50 7.67 -0.68 17.83
C ILE A 50 6.22 -0.18 17.87
N ALA A 51 5.77 0.53 16.83
CA ALA A 51 4.41 1.10 16.77
C ALA A 51 3.33 0.04 16.63
N VAL A 52 3.61 -1.06 15.88
CA VAL A 52 2.62 -2.10 15.60
C VAL A 52 2.60 -3.23 16.64
N LEU A 53 3.66 -3.40 17.43
CA LEU A 53 3.72 -4.42 18.47
C LEU A 53 2.86 -4.06 19.66
N PRO A 54 2.39 -5.06 20.45
CA PRO A 54 1.70 -4.81 21.70
C PRO A 54 2.52 -3.90 22.64
N GLN A 55 1.89 -2.88 23.22
CA GLN A 55 2.56 -1.93 24.11
C GLN A 55 2.75 -2.54 25.51
N VAL A 56 3.71 -3.47 25.63
CA VAL A 56 4.02 -4.17 26.90
C VAL A 56 5.43 -3.80 27.33
N GLU A 57 5.62 -3.53 28.63
CA GLU A 57 6.94 -3.21 29.16
C GLU A 57 7.88 -4.43 29.12
N GLY A 58 9.15 -4.20 28.78
CA GLY A 58 10.16 -5.26 28.75
C GLY A 58 10.11 -6.16 27.50
N LEU A 59 9.53 -5.68 26.41
CA LEU A 59 9.48 -6.40 25.14
C LEU A 59 10.87 -6.55 24.52
N THR A 60 11.23 -7.76 24.16
CA THR A 60 12.50 -8.08 23.47
C THR A 60 12.16 -8.59 22.07
N ILE A 61 12.75 -7.99 21.04
CA ILE A 61 12.56 -8.39 19.65
C ILE A 61 13.66 -9.38 19.29
N ALA A 62 13.26 -10.55 18.81
CA ALA A 62 14.18 -11.59 18.33
C ALA A 62 14.79 -11.23 16.97
N GLU A 63 15.80 -12.00 16.53
CA GLU A 63 16.33 -11.86 15.19
C GLU A 63 15.25 -12.08 14.13
N PRO A 64 15.22 -11.29 13.05
CA PRO A 64 14.21 -11.39 12.01
C PRO A 64 14.31 -12.74 11.28
N ILE A 65 13.15 -13.32 10.97
CA ILE A 65 13.02 -14.49 10.11
C ILE A 65 12.62 -14.00 8.73
N GLU A 66 13.43 -14.27 7.72
CA GLU A 66 13.14 -13.91 6.33
C GLU A 66 12.75 -15.15 5.54
N ALA A 67 11.57 -15.12 4.92
CA ALA A 67 11.07 -16.16 4.03
C ALA A 67 10.23 -15.53 2.90
N GLU A 68 10.53 -15.88 1.66
CA GLU A 68 9.74 -15.49 0.47
C GLU A 68 9.40 -13.98 0.35
N GLY A 69 10.32 -13.11 0.79
CA GLY A 69 10.10 -11.66 0.77
C GLY A 69 9.24 -11.14 1.93
N ILE A 70 8.92 -11.98 2.89
CA ILE A 70 8.27 -11.64 4.16
C ILE A 70 9.33 -11.61 5.26
N THR A 71 9.27 -10.62 6.13
CA THR A 71 10.16 -10.54 7.29
C THR A 71 9.34 -10.54 8.57
N ILE A 72 9.59 -11.49 9.47
CA ILE A 72 8.88 -11.67 10.73
C ILE A 72 9.80 -11.28 11.89
N PHE A 73 9.35 -10.38 12.74
CA PHE A 73 10.00 -9.93 13.98
C PHE A 73 9.18 -10.43 15.16
N LYS A 74 9.63 -11.55 15.77
CA LYS A 74 8.98 -12.09 16.97
C LYS A 74 9.33 -11.23 18.19
N ALA A 75 8.33 -10.95 19.02
CA ALA A 75 8.47 -10.18 20.22
C ALA A 75 8.10 -11.02 21.44
N ASN A 76 8.99 -11.08 22.43
CA ASN A 76 8.82 -11.83 23.65
C ASN A 76 8.89 -10.91 24.86
N GLN A 77 8.12 -11.21 25.89
CA GLN A 77 8.20 -10.61 27.21
C GLN A 77 8.82 -11.65 28.17
N GLY A 78 10.11 -11.52 28.44
CA GLY A 78 10.88 -12.59 29.09
C GLY A 78 10.89 -13.86 28.22
N ASP A 79 10.38 -14.97 28.77
CA ASP A 79 10.29 -16.24 28.06
C ASP A 79 8.92 -16.48 27.38
N THR A 80 7.99 -15.51 27.49
CA THR A 80 6.64 -15.65 26.94
C THR A 80 6.52 -14.91 25.62
N PHE A 81 5.98 -15.57 24.59
CA PHE A 81 5.66 -14.94 23.32
C PHE A 81 4.57 -13.87 23.51
N ALA A 82 4.86 -12.65 23.13
CA ALA A 82 3.95 -11.52 23.29
C ALA A 82 3.25 -11.13 21.97
N GLY A 83 3.87 -11.45 20.84
CA GLY A 83 3.35 -11.10 19.51
C GLY A 83 4.43 -11.06 18.45
N ALA A 84 4.08 -10.65 17.24
CA ALA A 84 5.03 -10.47 16.17
C ALA A 84 4.65 -9.28 15.28
N ALA A 85 5.67 -8.63 14.70
CA ALA A 85 5.50 -7.69 13.60
C ALA A 85 5.93 -8.36 12.30
N VAL A 86 5.09 -8.30 11.27
CA VAL A 86 5.33 -8.95 9.98
C VAL A 86 5.34 -7.90 8.89
N LYS A 87 6.45 -7.82 8.17
CA LYS A 87 6.62 -6.97 7.00
C LYS A 87 6.30 -7.77 5.75
N VAL A 88 5.40 -7.27 4.93
CA VAL A 88 5.02 -7.86 3.64
C VAL A 88 5.05 -6.83 2.53
N ALA A 89 5.23 -7.31 1.31
CA ALA A 89 5.05 -6.54 0.08
C ALA A 89 3.83 -7.05 -0.66
N GLU A 90 3.03 -6.12 -1.22
CA GLU A 90 1.89 -6.45 -2.05
C GLU A 90 1.76 -5.47 -3.21
N ASN A 91 1.08 -5.90 -4.29
CA ASN A 91 0.93 -5.09 -5.48
C ASN A 91 -0.39 -4.31 -5.42
N GLY A 92 -0.30 -2.99 -5.26
CA GLY A 92 -1.44 -2.09 -5.29
C GLY A 92 -1.78 -1.59 -6.69
N PHE A 93 -2.61 -0.54 -6.78
CA PHE A 93 -2.94 0.09 -8.06
C PHE A 93 -1.75 0.88 -8.64
N GLY A 94 -1.04 1.62 -7.80
CA GLY A 94 0.09 2.47 -8.22
C GLY A 94 1.42 1.72 -8.33
N GLY A 95 1.50 0.50 -7.82
CA GLY A 95 2.70 -0.32 -7.76
C GLY A 95 2.84 -1.06 -6.45
N ILE A 96 4.01 -1.64 -6.22
CA ILE A 96 4.30 -2.37 -4.99
C ILE A 96 4.34 -1.39 -3.81
N PHE A 97 3.70 -1.78 -2.70
CA PHE A 97 3.81 -1.12 -1.41
C PHE A 97 4.24 -2.11 -0.34
N HIS A 98 4.82 -1.58 0.75
CA HIS A 98 5.21 -2.38 1.89
C HIS A 98 4.40 -1.98 3.11
N VAL A 99 3.91 -2.97 3.85
CA VAL A 99 3.20 -2.77 5.10
C VAL A 99 3.81 -3.62 6.20
N MET A 100 3.89 -3.05 7.39
CA MET A 100 4.20 -3.74 8.64
C MET A 100 2.89 -3.97 9.39
N VAL A 101 2.59 -5.21 9.74
CA VAL A 101 1.39 -5.56 10.51
C VAL A 101 1.82 -6.21 11.81
N GLY A 102 1.29 -5.75 12.92
CA GLY A 102 1.53 -6.31 14.24
C GLY A 102 0.40 -7.23 14.67
N PHE A 103 0.75 -8.32 15.30
CA PHE A 103 -0.17 -9.30 15.89
C PHE A 103 0.21 -9.55 17.35
N ASP A 104 -0.77 -9.71 18.20
CA ASP A 104 -0.55 -10.19 19.56
C ASP A 104 -0.44 -11.73 19.61
N ALA A 105 -0.29 -12.29 20.81
CA ALA A 105 -0.17 -13.73 21.01
C ALA A 105 -1.44 -14.53 20.63
N THR A 106 -2.59 -13.85 20.49
CA THR A 106 -3.86 -14.47 20.08
C THR A 106 -4.09 -14.39 18.57
N GLY A 107 -3.23 -13.66 17.84
CA GLY A 107 -3.36 -13.41 16.41
C GLY A 107 -4.24 -12.20 16.06
N ALA A 108 -4.68 -11.42 17.05
CA ALA A 108 -5.39 -10.19 16.79
C ALA A 108 -4.43 -9.09 16.30
N ILE A 109 -4.87 -8.30 15.33
CA ILE A 109 -4.10 -7.19 14.78
C ILE A 109 -3.97 -6.09 15.84
N THR A 110 -2.74 -5.80 16.27
CA THR A 110 -2.45 -4.74 17.24
C THR A 110 -2.24 -3.39 16.60
N GLY A 111 -1.82 -3.38 15.35
CA GLY A 111 -1.59 -2.18 14.56
C GLY A 111 -0.98 -2.51 13.20
N PHE A 112 -0.91 -1.52 12.35
CA PHE A 112 -0.17 -1.62 11.09
C PHE A 112 0.42 -0.27 10.71
N GLU A 113 1.46 -0.30 9.87
CA GLU A 113 2.12 0.90 9.34
C GLU A 113 2.48 0.68 7.87
N VAL A 114 2.03 1.58 6.99
CA VAL A 114 2.41 1.57 5.57
C VAL A 114 3.78 2.22 5.43
N LEU A 115 4.80 1.43 5.13
CA LEU A 115 6.20 1.88 5.10
C LEU A 115 6.50 2.74 3.87
N ASP A 116 6.00 2.31 2.73
CA ASP A 116 6.11 3.02 1.45
C ASP A 116 4.97 2.58 0.50
N HIS A 117 4.60 3.44 -0.44
CA HIS A 117 3.63 3.15 -1.48
C HIS A 117 3.79 4.12 -2.66
N GLN A 118 3.26 3.74 -3.82
CA GLN A 118 3.18 4.57 -5.03
C GLN A 118 1.72 4.84 -5.43
N GLU A 119 0.80 4.73 -4.49
CA GLU A 119 -0.62 4.93 -4.70
C GLU A 119 -0.97 6.40 -5.00
N THR A 120 -2.07 6.59 -5.73
CA THR A 120 -2.57 7.91 -6.09
C THR A 120 -2.89 8.75 -4.85
N PRO A 121 -2.33 9.97 -4.72
CA PRO A 121 -2.63 10.88 -3.62
C PRO A 121 -4.14 11.15 -3.49
N GLY A 122 -4.66 11.05 -2.27
CA GLY A 122 -6.07 11.27 -1.96
C GLY A 122 -7.01 10.09 -2.22
N LEU A 123 -6.53 9.03 -2.86
CA LEU A 123 -7.24 7.78 -3.12
C LEU A 123 -6.58 6.61 -2.35
N GLY A 124 -5.87 5.72 -3.03
CA GLY A 124 -5.19 4.59 -2.40
C GLY A 124 -4.19 4.97 -1.30
N SER A 125 -3.59 6.17 -1.38
CA SER A 125 -2.71 6.70 -0.33
C SER A 125 -3.38 6.89 1.04
N LYS A 126 -4.72 6.89 1.09
CA LYS A 126 -5.49 6.97 2.34
C LYS A 126 -5.59 5.64 3.09
N MET A 127 -4.99 4.56 2.60
CA MET A 127 -5.13 3.22 3.22
C MET A 127 -4.72 3.22 4.69
N GLN A 128 -3.68 3.96 5.09
CA GLN A 128 -3.27 4.08 6.49
C GLN A 128 -4.41 4.67 7.35
N GLU A 129 -4.92 5.82 6.97
CA GLU A 129 -5.97 6.52 7.72
C GLU A 129 -7.29 5.75 7.69
N TRP A 130 -7.67 5.19 6.54
CA TRP A 130 -8.94 4.50 6.35
C TRP A 130 -9.06 3.26 7.22
N PHE A 131 -8.06 2.39 7.17
CA PHE A 131 -8.09 1.12 7.89
C PHE A 131 -7.64 1.23 9.35
N GLN A 132 -7.11 2.37 9.79
CA GLN A 132 -6.90 2.66 11.21
C GLN A 132 -8.12 3.29 11.88
N ASN A 133 -8.79 4.25 11.22
CA ASN A 133 -9.74 5.13 11.88
C ASN A 133 -11.18 5.00 11.37
N VAL A 134 -11.37 4.76 10.07
CA VAL A 134 -12.71 4.75 9.45
C VAL A 134 -13.30 3.35 9.41
N ARG A 135 -12.56 2.39 8.90
CA ARG A 135 -12.89 0.97 8.84
C ARG A 135 -11.76 0.18 9.47
N THR A 136 -11.63 0.33 10.79
CA THR A 136 -10.48 -0.23 11.49
C THR A 136 -10.45 -1.75 11.39
N VAL A 137 -9.27 -2.26 11.02
CA VAL A 137 -8.94 -3.68 11.09
C VAL A 137 -8.21 -4.04 12.39
N ILE A 138 -7.86 -3.03 13.19
CA ILE A 138 -7.18 -3.23 14.48
C ILE A 138 -8.12 -3.91 15.45
N GLY A 139 -7.62 -4.90 16.16
CA GLY A 139 -8.38 -5.74 17.08
C GLY A 139 -9.10 -6.92 16.42
N LEU A 140 -9.13 -7.00 15.08
CA LEU A 140 -9.68 -8.16 14.39
C LEU A 140 -8.64 -9.27 14.33
N ASN A 141 -9.10 -10.52 14.39
CA ASN A 141 -8.28 -11.70 14.12
C ASN A 141 -8.60 -12.20 12.70
N PRO A 142 -7.64 -12.21 11.77
CA PRO A 142 -7.88 -12.65 10.40
C PRO A 142 -8.32 -14.11 10.23
N ALA A 143 -8.08 -14.97 11.25
CA ALA A 143 -8.61 -16.34 11.24
C ALA A 143 -10.13 -16.40 11.47
N GLU A 144 -10.72 -15.37 12.08
CA GLU A 144 -12.13 -15.33 12.45
C GLU A 144 -12.93 -14.31 11.64
N ALA A 145 -12.25 -13.21 11.19
CA ALA A 145 -12.86 -12.13 10.44
C ALA A 145 -12.59 -12.30 8.94
N ASN A 146 -13.61 -12.11 8.11
CA ASN A 146 -13.44 -12.10 6.64
C ASN A 146 -12.87 -10.75 6.19
N LEU A 147 -11.54 -10.62 6.24
CA LEU A 147 -10.82 -9.42 5.81
C LEU A 147 -10.73 -9.33 4.28
N THR A 148 -11.89 -9.26 3.67
CA THR A 148 -12.09 -9.01 2.23
C THR A 148 -13.00 -7.79 2.07
N VAL A 149 -12.97 -7.12 0.93
CA VAL A 149 -13.84 -5.97 0.70
C VAL A 149 -15.30 -6.39 0.58
N SER A 150 -16.23 -5.55 1.05
CA SER A 150 -17.68 -5.82 1.06
C SER A 150 -18.23 -6.13 -0.34
N LYS A 151 -17.66 -5.54 -1.41
CA LYS A 151 -18.00 -5.85 -2.81
C LYS A 151 -17.71 -7.31 -3.19
N ASP A 152 -16.78 -7.95 -2.53
CA ASP A 152 -16.35 -9.33 -2.77
C ASP A 152 -16.93 -10.29 -1.71
N GLY A 153 -17.91 -9.82 -0.92
CA GLY A 153 -18.56 -10.61 0.12
C GLY A 153 -17.86 -10.62 1.47
N GLY A 154 -16.90 -9.73 1.69
CA GLY A 154 -16.21 -9.55 2.96
C GLY A 154 -16.87 -8.52 3.88
N ASP A 155 -16.22 -8.28 5.02
CA ASP A 155 -16.75 -7.44 6.11
C ASP A 155 -16.19 -6.01 6.09
N VAL A 156 -15.25 -5.69 5.19
CA VAL A 156 -14.52 -4.42 5.20
C VAL A 156 -14.92 -3.55 4.00
N ASP A 157 -15.36 -2.31 4.28
CA ASP A 157 -15.67 -1.37 3.20
C ASP A 157 -14.39 -0.83 2.55
N ALA A 158 -14.37 -0.84 1.22
CA ALA A 158 -13.28 -0.28 0.45
C ALA A 158 -13.24 1.25 0.53
N ILE A 159 -12.07 1.81 0.29
CA ILE A 159 -11.89 3.25 0.06
C ILE A 159 -12.63 3.61 -1.21
N THR A 160 -13.45 4.66 -1.17
CA THR A 160 -14.18 5.16 -2.35
C THR A 160 -13.20 5.48 -3.48
N ALA A 161 -13.48 4.99 -4.67
CA ALA A 161 -12.66 5.11 -5.88
C ALA A 161 -11.23 4.49 -5.76
N ALA A 162 -10.98 3.64 -4.76
CA ALA A 162 -9.69 2.95 -4.58
C ALA A 162 -9.87 1.48 -4.14
N THR A 163 -10.84 0.79 -4.75
CA THR A 163 -11.17 -0.61 -4.42
C THR A 163 -9.97 -1.54 -4.65
N ILE A 164 -9.17 -1.32 -5.71
CA ILE A 164 -7.99 -2.14 -6.00
C ILE A 164 -6.95 -2.00 -4.90
N SER A 165 -6.64 -0.77 -4.47
CA SER A 165 -5.71 -0.52 -3.36
C SER A 165 -6.23 -1.10 -2.04
N SER A 166 -7.56 -1.06 -1.82
CA SER A 166 -8.20 -1.67 -0.64
C SER A 166 -8.09 -3.20 -0.63
N ARG A 167 -8.34 -3.84 -1.77
CA ARG A 167 -8.15 -5.29 -1.94
C ARG A 167 -6.70 -5.69 -1.67
N ALA A 168 -5.76 -4.96 -2.27
CA ALA A 168 -4.34 -5.20 -2.09
C ALA A 168 -3.90 -5.04 -0.62
N PHE A 169 -4.40 -4.01 0.08
CA PHE A 169 -4.10 -3.83 1.50
C PHE A 169 -4.62 -4.99 2.35
N LEU A 170 -5.87 -5.41 2.16
CA LEU A 170 -6.44 -6.54 2.92
C LEU A 170 -5.76 -7.87 2.57
N ALA A 171 -5.36 -8.06 1.30
CA ALA A 171 -4.54 -9.20 0.89
C ALA A 171 -3.18 -9.20 1.58
N ALA A 172 -2.53 -8.02 1.69
CA ALA A 172 -1.27 -7.88 2.43
C ALA A 172 -1.44 -8.24 3.92
N VAL A 173 -2.53 -7.79 4.57
CA VAL A 173 -2.83 -8.12 5.98
C VAL A 173 -3.03 -9.62 6.15
N ASN A 174 -3.82 -10.26 5.29
CA ASN A 174 -4.04 -11.72 5.33
C ASN A 174 -2.74 -12.49 5.06
N LYS A 175 -1.91 -12.05 4.11
CA LYS A 175 -0.59 -12.62 3.82
C LYS A 175 0.35 -12.51 5.02
N ALA A 176 0.36 -11.36 5.70
CA ALA A 176 1.12 -11.17 6.92
C ALA A 176 0.65 -12.11 8.03
N TYR A 177 -0.67 -12.27 8.18
CA TYR A 177 -1.25 -13.17 9.17
C TYR A 177 -0.89 -14.63 8.88
N ASN A 178 -0.98 -15.08 7.65
CA ASN A 178 -0.62 -16.47 7.30
C ASN A 178 0.84 -16.78 7.62
N ALA A 179 1.75 -15.84 7.33
CA ALA A 179 3.15 -15.98 7.72
C ALA A 179 3.34 -15.98 9.26
N TYR A 180 2.57 -15.16 9.98
CA TYR A 180 2.54 -15.19 11.44
C TYR A 180 2.04 -16.55 11.96
N ALA A 181 0.95 -17.06 11.39
CA ALA A 181 0.32 -18.32 11.78
C ALA A 181 1.26 -19.52 11.56
N GLU A 182 1.91 -19.60 10.39
CA GLU A 182 2.91 -20.61 10.10
C GLU A 182 4.07 -20.59 11.09
N ALA A 183 4.54 -19.39 11.44
CA ALA A 183 5.66 -19.24 12.37
C ALA A 183 5.32 -19.61 13.83
N ASN A 184 4.02 -19.73 14.18
CA ASN A 184 3.54 -19.94 15.55
C ASN A 184 2.54 -21.10 15.68
N ASP A 185 2.40 -21.98 14.65
CA ASP A 185 1.44 -23.10 14.60
C ASP A 185 -0.01 -22.66 14.91
N ALA A 186 -0.41 -21.46 14.47
CA ALA A 186 -1.73 -20.90 14.66
C ALA A 186 -2.68 -21.24 13.48
N PRO A 187 -4.01 -21.14 13.63
CA PRO A 187 -4.95 -21.36 12.53
C PRO A 187 -4.68 -20.39 11.38
N ILE A 188 -4.77 -20.87 10.15
CA ILE A 188 -4.60 -20.05 8.93
C ILE A 188 -5.91 -19.31 8.63
N ALA A 189 -5.84 -18.07 8.13
CA ALA A 189 -6.99 -17.31 7.70
C ALA A 189 -7.66 -17.99 6.49
N GLU A 190 -8.93 -18.33 6.60
CA GLU A 190 -9.73 -18.81 5.48
C GLU A 190 -10.16 -17.60 4.64
N GLY A 191 -9.84 -17.60 3.34
CA GLY A 191 -10.29 -16.54 2.42
C GLY A 191 -9.21 -15.92 1.53
N VAL A 192 -7.95 -16.28 1.72
CA VAL A 192 -6.92 -15.90 0.76
C VAL A 192 -6.80 -16.96 -0.32
N SER A 193 -7.59 -16.80 -1.37
CA SER A 193 -7.12 -17.27 -2.67
C SER A 193 -5.81 -16.54 -2.92
N SER A 194 -4.70 -17.28 -2.92
CA SER A 194 -3.41 -16.77 -3.38
C SER A 194 -3.68 -15.95 -4.63
N ALA A 195 -3.24 -14.71 -4.65
CA ALA A 195 -3.33 -13.88 -5.83
C ALA A 195 -2.74 -14.67 -7.00
N SER A 196 -3.59 -15.29 -7.79
CA SER A 196 -3.20 -15.89 -9.05
C SER A 196 -2.61 -14.76 -9.89
N PRO A 197 -1.48 -14.97 -10.58
CA PRO A 197 -0.92 -13.93 -11.43
C PRO A 197 -1.98 -13.58 -12.46
N ILE A 198 -2.43 -12.33 -12.40
CA ILE A 198 -3.09 -11.53 -13.44
C ILE A 198 -3.73 -12.39 -14.56
N GLU A 199 -4.85 -13.03 -14.31
CA GLU A 199 -5.75 -13.51 -15.38
C GLU A 199 -6.91 -12.55 -15.65
N ASP A 200 -7.09 -11.52 -14.80
CA ASP A 200 -8.22 -10.60 -14.85
C ASP A 200 -7.86 -9.14 -15.17
N ALA A 201 -6.85 -8.90 -16.02
CA ALA A 201 -6.60 -7.55 -16.54
C ALA A 201 -7.86 -6.98 -17.26
N GLU A 202 -8.70 -7.82 -17.77
CA GLU A 202 -9.95 -7.47 -18.48
C GLU A 202 -11.05 -7.06 -17.48
N THR A 203 -11.15 -7.74 -16.33
CA THR A 203 -12.09 -7.39 -15.24
C THR A 203 -11.65 -6.11 -14.51
N LEU A 204 -10.35 -5.92 -14.32
CA LEU A 204 -9.79 -4.71 -13.70
C LEU A 204 -9.99 -3.47 -14.58
N ALA A 205 -9.93 -3.63 -15.91
CA ALA A 205 -10.22 -2.57 -16.85
C ALA A 205 -11.72 -2.21 -16.86
N ALA A 206 -12.61 -3.19 -16.74
CA ALA A 206 -14.05 -2.97 -16.66
C ALA A 206 -14.45 -2.26 -15.35
N ASP A 207 -13.88 -2.65 -14.21
CA ASP A 207 -14.17 -2.05 -12.90
C ASP A 207 -13.62 -0.61 -12.79
N SER A 208 -12.47 -0.33 -13.43
CA SER A 208 -11.94 1.03 -13.50
C SER A 208 -12.74 1.94 -14.43
N LEU A 209 -13.28 1.42 -15.53
CA LEU A 209 -14.18 2.15 -16.42
C LEU A 209 -15.53 2.45 -15.75
N ALA A 210 -16.10 1.49 -15.02
CA ALA A 210 -17.33 1.69 -14.27
C ALA A 210 -17.18 2.75 -13.17
N ALA A 211 -16.05 2.76 -12.46
CA ALA A 211 -15.76 3.76 -11.44
C ALA A 211 -15.58 5.18 -12.02
N VAL A 212 -14.99 5.30 -13.21
CA VAL A 212 -14.85 6.60 -13.91
C VAL A 212 -16.20 7.08 -14.41
N GLU A 213 -17.08 6.18 -14.87
CA GLU A 213 -18.42 6.51 -15.35
C GLU A 213 -19.34 6.95 -14.20
N GLU A 214 -19.23 6.33 -13.02
CA GLU A 214 -19.96 6.71 -11.81
C GLU A 214 -19.54 8.10 -11.31
N VAL A 215 -18.24 8.41 -11.26
CA VAL A 215 -17.73 9.73 -10.89
C VAL A 215 -18.11 10.80 -11.91
N ALA A 216 -18.12 10.47 -13.20
CA ALA A 216 -18.56 11.38 -14.26
C ALA A 216 -20.06 11.65 -14.18
N ALA A 217 -20.88 10.65 -13.83
CA ALA A 217 -22.32 10.81 -13.65
C ALA A 217 -22.65 11.68 -12.42
N GLU A 218 -21.92 11.50 -11.31
CA GLU A 218 -22.09 12.31 -10.09
C GLU A 218 -21.69 13.77 -10.32
N ALA A 219 -20.57 14.01 -11.00
CA ALA A 219 -20.14 15.37 -11.39
C ALA A 219 -21.11 16.05 -12.37
N ALA A 220 -21.72 15.29 -13.27
CA ALA A 220 -22.73 15.79 -14.19
C ALA A 220 -24.04 16.15 -13.46
N ALA A 221 -24.45 15.36 -12.46
CA ALA A 221 -25.61 15.62 -11.63
C ALA A 221 -25.44 16.88 -10.77
N GLU A 222 -24.25 17.05 -10.18
CA GLU A 222 -23.92 18.24 -9.38
C GLU A 222 -23.89 19.53 -10.25
N THR A 223 -23.34 19.43 -11.46
CA THR A 223 -23.33 20.55 -12.42
C THR A 223 -24.76 20.93 -12.91
N ALA A 224 -25.61 19.90 -13.07
CA ALA A 224 -27.01 20.13 -13.43
C ALA A 224 -27.80 20.77 -12.30
N ALA A 225 -27.57 20.42 -11.06
CA ALA A 225 -28.18 21.00 -9.89
C ALA A 225 -27.82 22.51 -9.71
N VAL A 226 -26.53 22.84 -9.87
CA VAL A 226 -26.02 24.22 -9.80
C VAL A 226 -26.60 25.08 -10.90
N ASN A 227 -26.76 24.56 -12.12
CA ASN A 227 -27.38 25.30 -13.24
C ASN A 227 -28.90 25.47 -13.07
N ALA A 228 -29.58 24.56 -12.37
CA ALA A 228 -31.02 24.71 -12.08
C ALA A 228 -31.31 25.81 -11.05
N GLU A 229 -30.44 26.00 -10.06
CA GLU A 229 -30.54 27.07 -9.07
C GLU A 229 -30.25 28.46 -9.65
N HIS A 230 -29.41 28.55 -10.69
CA HIS A 230 -29.04 29.84 -11.29
C HIS A 230 -30.06 30.37 -12.33
N ASN A 231 -31.03 29.55 -12.73
CA ASN A 231 -32.01 29.90 -13.76
C ASN A 231 -33.43 30.25 -13.21
N VAL A 232 -33.53 30.60 -11.92
CA VAL A 232 -34.73 31.15 -11.31
C VAL A 232 -34.64 32.68 -11.38
N GLU A 233 -34.97 33.25 -12.54
CA GLU A 233 -35.17 34.69 -12.73
C GLU A 233 -36.44 35.14 -12.01
N PRO A 234 -36.44 36.23 -11.21
CA PRO A 234 -37.65 36.72 -10.56
C PRO A 234 -38.54 37.41 -11.61
N ALA A 235 -39.66 36.79 -11.91
CA ALA A 235 -40.75 37.46 -12.62
C ALA A 235 -41.32 38.55 -11.73
N ASN A 236 -41.26 39.77 -12.24
CA ASN A 236 -41.84 40.99 -11.69
C ASN A 236 -43.35 41.00 -11.89
#